data_afe48ec8ab973e5353cbc88a993c984c
#
_entry.id   afe48ec8ab973e5353cbc88a993c984c
#
_cell.length_a   1.000
_cell.length_b   1.000
_cell.length_c   1.000
_cell.angle_alpha   90.00
_cell.angle_beta   90.00
_cell.angle_gamma   90.00
#
_symmetry.space_group_name_H-M   'P 1'
#
loop_
_entity.id
_entity.type
_entity.pdbx_description
1 polymer ?
#
loop_
_entity_poly.entity_id
_entity_poly.type
_entity_poly.pdbx_seq_one_letter_code
_entity_poly.pdbx_strand_id
1 'polypeptide(L)'
;MAASLVSPAADAARIAELTASAHAVLDEAIEKHVLADKRRVAGIVILFSGGNDSTTLAHLFKDRATHAAHANTGIGIEQTRQYVRDTCTSWGLPLIEKYPEEGATYRDLVLGRVRARTGANAGTVLWPGGFPGPASHWMMYQRLKERALEKVRNDLVSNPYRERVVFLAGRRADESGRRKGLADRGPIERRGSTVWVSPLTNWTKLDLNAYRRVHPDVPRNEVSDLLHMSGECLCGAFAHSGELDEIAEWFPETAAEIRALEEEVRASGVAPPERCKWGWGAGKQRPSRVGDLCSSCDARFDALRGEAA
;
A
#
# COMPACT_ATOMS: atom_id res chain seq x y z
N MET A 1 32.07 12.97 11.75
CA MET A 1 30.86 13.46 12.45
C MET A 1 30.39 12.31 13.36
N ALA A 2 30.38 12.52 14.68
CA ALA A 2 29.90 11.52 15.62
C ALA A 2 28.39 11.37 15.46
N ALA A 3 27.93 10.21 15.04
CA ALA A 3 26.51 9.88 15.10
C ALA A 3 26.09 10.00 16.57
N SER A 4 25.17 10.91 16.85
CA SER A 4 24.55 11.04 18.17
C SER A 4 23.83 9.69 18.44
N LEU A 5 24.45 8.86 19.28
CA LEU A 5 23.84 7.63 19.75
C LEU A 5 22.66 8.03 20.63
N VAL A 6 21.46 7.98 20.10
CA VAL A 6 20.23 8.15 20.90
C VAL A 6 20.26 7.05 21.97
N SER A 7 20.09 7.44 23.21
CA SER A 7 20.08 6.50 24.34
C SER A 7 18.91 5.51 24.17
N PRO A 8 19.10 4.20 24.42
CA PRO A 8 18.01 3.22 24.41
C PRO A 8 16.82 3.62 25.30
N ALA A 9 17.06 4.29 26.41
CA ALA A 9 16.03 4.81 27.30
C ALA A 9 15.22 5.94 26.65
N ALA A 10 15.86 6.82 25.87
CA ALA A 10 15.18 7.88 25.13
C ALA A 10 14.31 7.30 23.97
N ASP A 11 14.82 6.30 23.26
CA ASP A 11 14.03 5.56 22.27
C ASP A 11 12.78 4.94 22.94
N ALA A 12 12.96 4.24 24.06
CA ALA A 12 11.86 3.57 24.76
C ALA A 12 10.78 4.56 25.21
N ALA A 13 11.17 5.69 25.81
CA ALA A 13 10.22 6.73 26.24
C ALA A 13 9.46 7.34 25.03
N ARG A 14 10.17 7.68 23.98
CA ARG A 14 9.56 8.22 22.73
C ARG A 14 8.60 7.23 22.10
N ILE A 15 8.97 5.96 22.02
CA ILE A 15 8.12 4.91 21.43
C ILE A 15 6.90 4.65 22.30
N ALA A 16 7.01 4.68 23.63
CA ALA A 16 5.86 4.54 24.51
C ALA A 16 4.83 5.68 24.31
N GLU A 17 5.29 6.93 24.16
CA GLU A 17 4.43 8.08 23.87
C GLU A 17 3.72 7.93 22.52
N LEU A 18 4.48 7.60 21.46
CA LEU A 18 3.94 7.41 20.12
C LEU A 18 2.95 6.24 20.05
N THR A 19 3.23 5.15 20.75
CA THR A 19 2.35 3.99 20.87
C THR A 19 1.03 4.37 21.53
N ALA A 20 1.08 5.07 22.65
CA ALA A 20 -0.11 5.56 23.36
C ALA A 20 -0.95 6.48 22.46
N SER A 21 -0.30 7.42 21.76
CA SER A 21 -0.94 8.31 20.81
C SER A 21 -1.60 7.54 19.65
N ALA A 22 -0.94 6.53 19.09
CA ALA A 22 -1.48 5.72 18.01
C ALA A 22 -2.74 4.95 18.45
N HIS A 23 -2.76 4.38 19.64
CA HIS A 23 -3.95 3.73 20.22
C HIS A 23 -5.08 4.72 20.46
N ALA A 24 -4.79 5.91 20.99
CA ALA A 24 -5.79 6.96 21.22
C ALA A 24 -6.47 7.42 19.92
N VAL A 25 -5.73 7.49 18.81
CA VAL A 25 -6.30 7.80 17.48
C VAL A 25 -7.32 6.74 17.04
N LEU A 26 -7.06 5.46 17.29
CA LEU A 26 -8.02 4.39 17.01
C LEU A 26 -9.26 4.51 17.90
N ASP A 27 -9.08 4.77 19.20
CA ASP A 27 -10.18 4.91 20.14
C ASP A 27 -11.08 6.10 19.78
N GLU A 28 -10.47 7.25 19.44
CA GLU A 28 -11.21 8.42 18.95
C GLU A 28 -11.99 8.09 17.66
N ALA A 29 -11.39 7.37 16.73
CA ALA A 29 -12.04 6.99 15.48
C ALA A 29 -13.28 6.12 15.72
N ILE A 30 -13.19 5.15 16.62
CA ILE A 30 -14.31 4.28 16.98
C ILE A 30 -15.41 5.09 17.69
N GLU A 31 -15.05 5.87 18.69
CA GLU A 31 -16.01 6.67 19.45
C GLU A 31 -16.76 7.64 18.54
N LYS A 32 -16.02 8.49 17.82
CA LYS A 32 -16.57 9.59 17.02
C LYS A 32 -17.30 9.14 15.75
N HIS A 33 -16.80 8.09 15.08
CA HIS A 33 -17.29 7.71 13.76
C HIS A 33 -18.03 6.36 13.73
N VAL A 34 -18.14 5.67 14.85
CA VAL A 34 -18.92 4.43 14.94
C VAL A 34 -19.95 4.53 16.04
N LEU A 35 -19.53 4.69 17.30
CA LEU A 35 -20.43 4.65 18.47
C LEU A 35 -21.33 5.89 18.56
N ALA A 36 -20.80 7.09 18.34
CA ALA A 36 -21.59 8.33 18.34
C ALA A 36 -22.72 8.30 17.28
N ASP A 37 -22.51 7.62 16.17
CA ASP A 37 -23.52 7.41 15.13
C ASP A 37 -24.44 6.19 15.41
N LYS A 38 -24.36 5.61 16.62
CA LYS A 38 -25.13 4.41 17.01
C LYS A 38 -24.90 3.21 16.06
N ARG A 39 -23.68 3.05 15.59
CA ARG A 39 -23.24 1.94 14.76
C ARG A 39 -22.40 0.97 15.58
N ARG A 40 -22.18 -0.24 15.04
CA ARG A 40 -21.23 -1.21 15.60
C ARG A 40 -20.01 -1.37 14.71
N VAL A 41 -18.89 -1.76 15.29
CA VAL A 41 -17.67 -2.12 14.56
C VAL A 41 -17.88 -3.49 13.93
N ALA A 42 -17.86 -3.57 12.60
CA ALA A 42 -17.91 -4.82 11.85
C ALA A 42 -16.55 -5.54 11.86
N GLY A 43 -15.48 -4.78 11.95
CA GLY A 43 -14.11 -5.27 12.04
C GLY A 43 -13.12 -4.12 12.14
N ILE A 44 -11.99 -4.39 12.81
CA ILE A 44 -10.79 -3.55 12.79
C ILE A 44 -9.77 -4.27 11.94
N VAL A 45 -9.41 -3.71 10.80
CA VAL A 45 -8.64 -4.38 9.75
C VAL A 45 -7.35 -3.63 9.48
N ILE A 46 -6.22 -4.29 9.67
CA ILE A 46 -4.90 -3.77 9.33
C ILE A 46 -4.67 -3.94 7.83
N LEU A 47 -4.38 -2.86 7.11
CA LEU A 47 -3.97 -2.92 5.71
C LEU A 47 -2.49 -3.28 5.63
N PHE A 48 -2.20 -4.56 5.37
CA PHE A 48 -0.87 -5.14 5.49
C PHE A 48 -0.27 -5.42 4.12
N SER A 49 0.66 -4.56 3.68
CA SER A 49 1.37 -4.69 2.39
C SER A 49 2.74 -5.39 2.50
N GLY A 50 3.18 -5.76 3.69
CA GLY A 50 4.52 -6.32 3.93
C GLY A 50 5.65 -5.29 3.94
N GLY A 51 5.38 -4.00 3.72
CA GLY A 51 6.38 -2.94 3.87
C GLY A 51 6.64 -2.57 5.33
N ASN A 52 7.73 -1.86 5.58
CA ASN A 52 8.18 -1.51 6.93
C ASN A 52 7.12 -0.80 7.78
N ASP A 53 6.40 0.15 7.19
CA ASP A 53 5.38 0.93 7.88
C ASP A 53 4.16 0.07 8.23
N SER A 54 3.71 -0.74 7.28
CA SER A 54 2.57 -1.64 7.51
C SER A 54 2.92 -2.79 8.45
N THR A 55 4.17 -3.24 8.51
CA THR A 55 4.65 -4.22 9.49
C THR A 55 4.66 -3.64 10.90
N THR A 56 5.19 -2.41 11.06
CA THR A 56 5.15 -1.71 12.35
C THR A 56 3.71 -1.50 12.82
N LEU A 57 2.83 -1.04 11.92
CA LEU A 57 1.41 -0.89 12.20
C LEU A 57 0.76 -2.22 12.63
N ALA A 58 1.07 -3.29 11.89
CA ALA A 58 0.49 -4.60 12.16
C ALA A 58 0.95 -5.15 13.51
N HIS A 59 2.23 -5.03 13.84
CA HIS A 59 2.75 -5.42 15.14
C HIS A 59 2.12 -4.62 16.28
N LEU A 60 1.97 -3.31 16.10
CA LEU A 60 1.39 -2.41 17.10
C LEU A 60 -0.09 -2.71 17.41
N PHE A 61 -0.85 -3.17 16.40
CA PHE A 61 -2.30 -3.34 16.52
C PHE A 61 -2.76 -4.80 16.43
N LYS A 62 -1.87 -5.79 16.34
CA LYS A 62 -2.22 -7.22 16.19
C LYS A 62 -3.23 -7.72 17.23
N ASP A 63 -3.12 -7.23 18.48
CA ASP A 63 -3.99 -7.65 19.59
C ASP A 63 -5.35 -6.91 19.63
N ARG A 64 -5.50 -5.86 18.82
CA ARG A 64 -6.75 -5.08 18.70
C ARG A 64 -7.46 -5.30 17.38
N ALA A 65 -6.76 -5.74 16.37
CA ALA A 65 -7.32 -6.01 15.06
C ALA A 65 -8.10 -7.33 15.05
N THR A 66 -9.17 -7.35 14.29
CA THR A 66 -9.93 -8.57 14.02
C THR A 66 -9.38 -9.33 12.81
N HIS A 67 -8.77 -8.59 11.87
CA HIS A 67 -8.22 -9.13 10.62
C HIS A 67 -7.04 -8.29 10.14
N ALA A 68 -6.18 -8.90 9.33
CA ALA A 68 -5.34 -8.20 8.38
C ALA A 68 -5.96 -8.30 6.98
N ALA A 69 -5.75 -7.30 6.13
CA ALA A 69 -6.13 -7.34 4.72
C ALA A 69 -4.91 -7.09 3.83
N HIS A 70 -4.72 -7.98 2.85
CA HIS A 70 -3.70 -7.86 1.82
C HIS A 70 -4.36 -7.74 0.44
N ALA A 71 -4.13 -6.60 -0.23
CA ALA A 71 -4.55 -6.41 -1.61
C ALA A 71 -3.45 -6.96 -2.53
N ASN A 72 -3.53 -8.24 -2.86
CA ASN A 72 -2.60 -8.87 -3.80
C ASN A 72 -2.88 -8.36 -5.20
N THR A 73 -1.96 -7.57 -5.74
CA THR A 73 -2.15 -6.90 -7.04
C THR A 73 -1.96 -7.83 -8.25
N GLY A 74 -1.47 -9.05 -8.02
CA GLY A 74 -1.11 -9.99 -9.09
C GLY A 74 0.18 -9.64 -9.81
N ILE A 75 0.79 -8.48 -9.51
CA ILE A 75 2.10 -8.06 -9.99
C ILE A 75 2.94 -7.57 -8.83
N GLY A 76 3.70 -8.45 -8.23
CA GLY A 76 4.54 -8.19 -7.06
C GLY A 76 5.41 -9.38 -6.74
N ILE A 77 6.27 -9.24 -5.76
CA ILE A 77 7.24 -10.24 -5.33
C ILE A 77 6.57 -11.27 -4.42
N GLU A 78 6.64 -12.55 -4.78
CA GLU A 78 5.97 -13.62 -4.04
C GLU A 78 6.48 -13.74 -2.60
N GLN A 79 7.77 -13.48 -2.36
CA GLN A 79 8.36 -13.49 -1.01
C GLN A 79 7.66 -12.48 -0.08
N THR A 80 7.23 -11.32 -0.59
CA THR A 80 6.42 -10.38 0.22
C THR A 80 5.06 -10.94 0.56
N ARG A 81 4.40 -11.61 -0.36
CA ARG A 81 3.08 -12.23 -0.13
C ARG A 81 3.19 -13.34 0.91
N GLN A 82 4.22 -14.19 0.75
CA GLN A 82 4.51 -15.25 1.72
C GLN A 82 4.83 -14.69 3.11
N TYR A 83 5.66 -13.64 3.16
CA TYR A 83 5.95 -12.93 4.42
C TYR A 83 4.67 -12.42 5.12
N VAL A 84 3.73 -11.86 4.38
CA VAL A 84 2.43 -11.41 4.93
C VAL A 84 1.64 -12.57 5.50
N ARG A 85 1.54 -13.68 4.77
CA ARG A 85 0.81 -14.90 5.19
C ARG A 85 1.43 -15.50 6.45
N ASP A 86 2.74 -15.68 6.45
CA ASP A 86 3.48 -16.29 7.58
C ASP A 86 3.41 -15.41 8.82
N THR A 87 3.54 -14.10 8.65
CA THR A 87 3.43 -13.14 9.77
C THR A 87 2.03 -13.19 10.38
N CYS A 88 0.98 -13.15 9.57
CA CYS A 88 -0.39 -13.24 10.07
C CYS A 88 -0.65 -14.58 10.77
N THR A 89 -0.15 -15.68 10.21
CA THR A 89 -0.26 -17.01 10.81
C THR A 89 0.46 -17.07 12.16
N SER A 90 1.68 -16.55 12.25
CA SER A 90 2.46 -16.56 13.49
C SER A 90 1.82 -15.77 14.64
N TRP A 91 1.04 -14.75 14.29
CA TRP A 91 0.30 -13.92 15.25
C TRP A 91 -1.14 -14.42 15.53
N GLY A 92 -1.60 -15.46 14.83
CA GLY A 92 -2.99 -15.90 14.89
C GLY A 92 -3.98 -14.84 14.38
N LEU A 93 -3.52 -13.90 13.54
CA LEU A 93 -4.32 -12.82 12.99
C LEU A 93 -4.97 -13.28 11.67
N PRO A 94 -6.32 -13.37 11.59
CA PRO A 94 -6.99 -13.77 10.35
C PRO A 94 -6.63 -12.86 9.18
N LEU A 95 -6.18 -13.44 8.06
CA LEU A 95 -5.81 -12.71 6.85
C LEU A 95 -6.93 -12.79 5.80
N ILE A 96 -7.36 -11.65 5.31
CA ILE A 96 -8.23 -11.52 4.14
C ILE A 96 -7.36 -11.10 2.95
N GLU A 97 -6.96 -12.04 2.11
CA GLU A 97 -6.23 -11.75 0.89
C GLU A 97 -7.22 -11.61 -0.28
N LYS A 98 -7.15 -10.49 -1.00
CA LYS A 98 -8.01 -10.21 -2.16
C LYS A 98 -7.19 -9.99 -3.41
N TYR A 99 -7.67 -10.59 -4.49
CA TYR A 99 -7.06 -10.53 -5.81
C TYR A 99 -7.92 -9.70 -6.78
N PRO A 100 -7.33 -9.16 -7.86
CA PRO A 100 -8.09 -8.69 -9.00
C PRO A 100 -9.01 -9.81 -9.55
N GLU A 101 -10.14 -9.43 -10.12
CA GLU A 101 -11.05 -10.39 -10.74
C GLU A 101 -10.42 -10.99 -11.98
N GLU A 102 -10.77 -12.23 -12.30
CA GLU A 102 -10.46 -12.86 -13.57
C GLU A 102 -10.96 -11.97 -14.73
N GLY A 103 -10.13 -11.81 -15.76
CA GLY A 103 -10.38 -10.88 -16.86
C GLY A 103 -10.21 -9.39 -16.49
N ALA A 104 -9.73 -9.07 -15.28
CA ALA A 104 -9.41 -7.70 -14.85
C ALA A 104 -8.10 -7.66 -14.04
N THR A 105 -7.20 -8.58 -14.29
CA THR A 105 -5.86 -8.66 -13.70
C THR A 105 -4.95 -7.54 -14.22
N TYR A 106 -3.78 -7.37 -13.61
CA TYR A 106 -2.77 -6.45 -14.14
C TYR A 106 -2.38 -6.81 -15.59
N ARG A 107 -2.19 -8.11 -15.88
CA ARG A 107 -1.91 -8.59 -17.24
C ARG A 107 -3.02 -8.21 -18.21
N ASP A 108 -4.29 -8.40 -17.83
CA ASP A 108 -5.42 -8.02 -18.68
C ASP A 108 -5.49 -6.52 -18.93
N LEU A 109 -5.14 -5.71 -17.92
CA LEU A 109 -5.07 -4.25 -18.07
C LEU A 109 -3.98 -3.86 -19.09
N VAL A 110 -2.74 -4.32 -18.92
CA VAL A 110 -1.65 -3.93 -19.83
C VAL A 110 -1.81 -4.49 -21.25
N LEU A 111 -2.58 -5.57 -21.42
CA LEU A 111 -2.96 -6.12 -22.72
C LEU A 111 -4.24 -5.50 -23.31
N GLY A 112 -4.81 -4.46 -22.70
CA GLY A 112 -5.97 -3.75 -23.23
C GLY A 112 -7.25 -4.59 -23.27
N ARG A 113 -7.36 -5.66 -22.46
CA ARG A 113 -8.48 -6.60 -22.47
C ARG A 113 -9.65 -6.17 -21.59
N VAL A 114 -9.40 -5.32 -20.59
CA VAL A 114 -10.42 -4.95 -19.60
C VAL A 114 -11.37 -3.91 -20.15
N ARG A 115 -12.67 -4.22 -20.09
CA ARG A 115 -13.74 -3.34 -20.58
C ARG A 115 -14.59 -2.77 -19.45
N ALA A 116 -15.13 -1.58 -19.64
CA ALA A 116 -16.12 -0.98 -18.75
C ALA A 116 -17.39 -1.84 -18.73
N ARG A 117 -17.87 -2.21 -17.54
CA ARG A 117 -19.05 -3.07 -17.39
C ARG A 117 -20.36 -2.27 -17.35
N THR A 118 -20.31 -1.02 -16.90
CA THR A 118 -21.48 -0.18 -16.63
C THR A 118 -21.24 1.27 -17.03
N GLY A 119 -22.33 2.04 -17.07
CA GLY A 119 -22.29 3.48 -17.38
C GLY A 119 -22.25 3.79 -18.89
N ALA A 120 -22.09 5.05 -19.22
CA ALA A 120 -22.06 5.54 -20.62
C ALA A 120 -20.92 4.92 -21.46
N ASN A 121 -19.86 4.44 -20.81
CA ASN A 121 -18.71 3.83 -21.47
C ASN A 121 -18.75 2.29 -21.45
N ALA A 122 -19.89 1.66 -21.15
CA ALA A 122 -20.00 0.21 -21.12
C ALA A 122 -19.51 -0.41 -22.45
N GLY A 123 -18.71 -1.48 -22.37
CA GLY A 123 -18.10 -2.15 -23.53
C GLY A 123 -16.83 -1.50 -24.07
N THR A 124 -16.50 -0.26 -23.69
CA THR A 124 -15.24 0.38 -24.12
C THR A 124 -14.06 -0.17 -23.31
N VAL A 125 -12.87 -0.16 -23.92
CA VAL A 125 -11.62 -0.55 -23.23
C VAL A 125 -11.31 0.45 -22.14
N LEU A 126 -11.11 -0.04 -20.90
CA LEU A 126 -10.82 0.81 -19.74
C LEU A 126 -9.41 1.39 -19.76
N TRP A 127 -8.47 0.61 -20.26
CA TRP A 127 -7.08 0.96 -20.40
C TRP A 127 -6.61 0.57 -21.80
N PRO A 128 -6.05 1.49 -22.58
CA PRO A 128 -5.73 1.25 -23.99
C PRO A 128 -4.53 0.31 -24.22
N GLY A 129 -4.09 -0.42 -23.20
CA GLY A 129 -2.94 -1.31 -23.24
C GLY A 129 -1.62 -0.63 -22.94
N GLY A 130 -0.58 -1.43 -22.80
CA GLY A 130 0.77 -1.03 -22.43
C GLY A 130 0.93 -0.76 -20.92
N PHE A 131 2.19 -0.66 -20.51
CA PHE A 131 2.52 -0.38 -19.11
C PHE A 131 2.10 1.03 -18.70
N PRO A 132 1.70 1.24 -17.43
CA PRO A 132 1.33 2.57 -16.96
C PRO A 132 2.57 3.45 -16.74
N GLY A 133 2.42 4.73 -17.03
CA GLY A 133 3.32 5.76 -16.54
C GLY A 133 2.71 6.50 -15.34
N PRO A 134 3.42 7.49 -14.76
CA PRO A 134 2.98 8.23 -13.58
C PRO A 134 1.57 8.85 -13.70
N ALA A 135 1.24 9.39 -14.86
CA ALA A 135 -0.09 9.97 -15.12
C ALA A 135 -1.24 8.96 -15.08
N SER A 136 -0.94 7.68 -15.21
CA SER A 136 -1.92 6.59 -15.29
C SER A 136 -2.01 5.76 -14.01
N HIS A 137 -1.21 6.09 -13.00
CA HIS A 137 -1.13 5.36 -11.75
C HIS A 137 -2.50 5.22 -11.05
N TRP A 138 -3.34 6.26 -11.11
CA TRP A 138 -4.67 6.23 -10.50
C TRP A 138 -5.51 5.03 -10.97
N MET A 139 -5.49 4.73 -12.27
CA MET A 139 -6.23 3.59 -12.82
C MET A 139 -5.75 2.27 -12.23
N MET A 140 -4.44 2.08 -12.13
CA MET A 140 -3.85 0.87 -11.54
C MET A 140 -4.18 0.75 -10.06
N TYR A 141 -4.04 1.84 -9.30
CA TYR A 141 -4.41 1.88 -7.89
C TYR A 141 -5.88 1.49 -7.68
N GLN A 142 -6.80 2.12 -8.42
CA GLN A 142 -8.23 1.85 -8.31
C GLN A 142 -8.54 0.37 -8.60
N ARG A 143 -7.94 -0.20 -9.65
CA ARG A 143 -8.24 -1.56 -10.09
C ARG A 143 -7.60 -2.63 -9.22
N LEU A 144 -6.37 -2.43 -8.83
CA LEU A 144 -5.58 -3.45 -8.14
C LEU A 144 -5.69 -3.38 -6.61
N LYS A 145 -5.89 -2.18 -6.04
CA LYS A 145 -5.94 -1.98 -4.58
C LYS A 145 -7.31 -1.56 -4.06
N GLU A 146 -7.87 -0.45 -4.56
CA GLU A 146 -9.10 0.10 -4.00
C GLU A 146 -10.27 -0.89 -4.09
N ARG A 147 -10.44 -1.56 -5.23
CA ARG A 147 -11.48 -2.60 -5.40
C ARG A 147 -11.28 -3.81 -4.49
N ALA A 148 -10.04 -4.20 -4.24
CA ALA A 148 -9.75 -5.27 -3.29
C ALA A 148 -10.22 -4.90 -1.89
N LEU A 149 -9.96 -3.66 -1.44
CA LEU A 149 -10.41 -3.17 -0.15
C LEU A 149 -11.93 -2.97 -0.06
N GLU A 150 -12.58 -2.58 -1.17
CA GLU A 150 -14.04 -2.56 -1.24
C GLU A 150 -14.64 -3.96 -1.03
N LYS A 151 -14.01 -5.02 -1.59
CA LYS A 151 -14.42 -6.41 -1.34
C LYS A 151 -14.24 -6.78 0.13
N VAL A 152 -13.11 -6.44 0.75
CA VAL A 152 -12.89 -6.66 2.20
C VAL A 152 -13.98 -5.98 3.02
N ARG A 153 -14.32 -4.71 2.72
CA ARG A 153 -15.43 -4.03 3.38
C ARG A 153 -16.75 -4.77 3.19
N ASN A 154 -17.06 -5.21 1.98
CA ASN A 154 -18.33 -5.88 1.65
C ASN A 154 -18.44 -7.25 2.35
N ASP A 155 -17.34 -7.96 2.54
CA ASP A 155 -17.33 -9.24 3.27
C ASP A 155 -17.62 -9.04 4.75
N LEU A 156 -17.16 -7.94 5.34
CA LEU A 156 -17.28 -7.68 6.78
C LEU A 156 -18.54 -6.89 7.17
N VAL A 157 -18.99 -6.00 6.31
CA VAL A 157 -20.15 -5.11 6.59
C VAL A 157 -21.40 -5.70 5.97
N SER A 158 -22.19 -6.38 6.78
CA SER A 158 -23.47 -6.96 6.36
C SER A 158 -24.57 -5.91 6.22
N ASN A 159 -24.55 -4.88 7.05
CA ASN A 159 -25.53 -3.80 7.01
C ASN A 159 -24.85 -2.42 7.15
N PRO A 160 -24.63 -1.70 6.04
CA PRO A 160 -23.92 -0.42 6.04
C PRO A 160 -24.66 0.70 6.82
N TYR A 161 -25.93 0.51 7.14
CA TYR A 161 -26.69 1.43 7.98
C TYR A 161 -26.48 1.19 9.49
N ARG A 162 -25.97 0.03 9.88
CA ARG A 162 -25.77 -0.35 11.28
C ARG A 162 -24.32 -0.65 11.63
N GLU A 163 -23.47 -0.83 10.63
CA GLU A 163 -22.10 -1.32 10.78
C GLU A 163 -21.09 -0.44 10.06
N ARG A 164 -19.89 -0.39 10.60
CA ARG A 164 -18.72 0.19 9.95
C ARG A 164 -17.50 -0.68 10.15
N VAL A 165 -16.68 -0.77 9.11
CA VAL A 165 -15.34 -1.34 9.19
C VAL A 165 -14.33 -0.22 9.43
N VAL A 166 -13.35 -0.48 10.28
CA VAL A 166 -12.24 0.42 10.55
C VAL A 166 -11.00 -0.13 9.84
N PHE A 167 -10.46 0.62 8.89
CA PHE A 167 -9.21 0.29 8.18
C PHE A 167 -8.05 1.05 8.81
N LEU A 168 -7.06 0.32 9.32
CA LEU A 168 -5.80 0.86 9.82
C LEU A 168 -4.78 0.89 8.67
N ALA A 169 -4.32 2.08 8.31
CA ALA A 169 -3.36 2.29 7.23
C ALA A 169 -2.04 2.85 7.77
N GLY A 170 -0.92 2.27 7.35
CA GLY A 170 0.43 2.68 7.74
C GLY A 170 0.91 3.94 7.02
N ARG A 171 0.08 4.97 6.91
CA ARG A 171 0.43 6.24 6.26
C ARG A 171 1.12 7.17 7.25
N ARG A 172 2.22 7.81 6.82
CA ARG A 172 2.96 8.82 7.60
C ARG A 172 3.02 10.14 6.84
N ALA A 173 2.94 11.27 7.54
CA ALA A 173 3.09 12.60 6.94
C ALA A 173 4.50 12.82 6.38
N ASP A 174 5.49 12.18 6.98
CA ASP A 174 6.92 12.29 6.64
C ASP A 174 7.33 11.51 5.37
N GLU A 175 6.44 10.72 4.76
CA GLU A 175 6.80 9.91 3.59
C GLU A 175 6.94 10.72 2.30
N SER A 176 6.20 11.80 2.15
CA SER A 176 6.29 12.66 0.97
C SER A 176 5.64 14.03 1.21
N GLY A 177 6.07 15.03 0.43
CA GLY A 177 5.50 16.38 0.47
C GLY A 177 3.98 16.42 0.31
N ARG A 178 3.42 15.48 -0.48
CA ARG A 178 1.97 15.37 -0.66
C ARG A 178 1.27 14.80 0.58
N ARG A 179 1.92 13.91 1.34
CA ARG A 179 1.35 13.35 2.57
C ARG A 179 1.40 14.31 3.76
N LYS A 180 2.22 15.38 3.68
CA LYS A 180 2.11 16.51 4.62
C LYS A 180 0.68 17.07 4.64
N GLY A 181 0.00 17.16 3.51
CA GLY A 181 -1.42 17.54 3.44
C GLY A 181 -2.43 16.55 4.05
N LEU A 182 -2.01 15.32 4.36
CA LEU A 182 -2.81 14.38 5.17
C LEU A 182 -2.76 14.73 6.65
N ALA A 183 -1.64 15.26 7.14
CA ALA A 183 -1.54 15.76 8.51
C ALA A 183 -2.54 16.89 8.76
N ASP A 184 -2.75 17.77 7.78
CA ASP A 184 -3.71 18.89 7.88
C ASP A 184 -5.18 18.40 7.93
N ARG A 185 -5.49 17.27 7.31
CA ARG A 185 -6.85 16.67 7.32
C ARG A 185 -7.07 15.74 8.52
N GLY A 186 -6.02 15.48 9.29
CA GLY A 186 -6.04 14.58 10.43
C GLY A 186 -5.90 13.09 10.06
N PRO A 187 -5.66 12.24 11.08
CA PRO A 187 -5.40 10.81 10.90
C PRO A 187 -6.68 9.97 10.67
N ILE A 188 -7.87 10.58 10.76
CA ILE A 188 -9.15 9.87 10.71
C ILE A 188 -10.01 10.45 9.59
N GLU A 189 -10.51 9.57 8.71
CA GLU A 189 -11.40 9.94 7.62
C GLU A 189 -12.53 8.91 7.50
N ARG A 190 -13.78 9.36 7.39
CA ARG A 190 -14.92 8.49 7.14
C ARG A 190 -15.40 8.59 5.71
N ARG A 191 -15.55 7.44 5.05
CA ARG A 191 -16.13 7.32 3.70
C ARG A 191 -17.21 6.22 3.73
N GLY A 192 -18.47 6.61 3.75
CA GLY A 192 -19.59 5.66 3.81
C GLY A 192 -19.56 4.78 5.06
N SER A 193 -19.51 3.47 4.90
CA SER A 193 -19.39 2.48 5.97
C SER A 193 -17.95 2.14 6.35
N THR A 194 -16.96 2.86 5.82
CA THR A 194 -15.54 2.68 6.14
C THR A 194 -15.01 3.88 6.92
N VAL A 195 -14.31 3.60 8.02
CA VAL A 195 -13.51 4.58 8.77
C VAL A 195 -12.05 4.27 8.51
N TRP A 196 -11.35 5.21 7.88
CA TRP A 196 -9.91 5.13 7.61
C TRP A 196 -9.16 5.77 8.76
N VAL A 197 -8.21 5.05 9.32
CA VAL A 197 -7.39 5.51 10.45
C VAL A 197 -5.92 5.34 10.10
N SER A 198 -5.15 6.40 10.29
CA SER A 198 -3.70 6.41 10.03
C SER A 198 -2.94 6.70 11.33
N PRO A 199 -2.78 5.72 12.21
CA PRO A 199 -2.22 5.93 13.54
C PRO A 199 -0.76 6.37 13.51
N LEU A 200 -0.04 6.09 12.43
CA LEU A 200 1.37 6.43 12.25
C LEU A 200 1.59 7.81 11.59
N THR A 201 0.54 8.65 11.44
CA THR A 201 0.63 9.92 10.71
C THR A 201 1.79 10.80 11.18
N ASN A 202 2.02 10.87 12.49
CA ASN A 202 3.07 11.70 13.09
C ASN A 202 4.39 10.95 13.35
N TRP A 203 4.53 9.72 12.87
CA TRP A 203 5.77 8.95 13.01
C TRP A 203 6.74 9.30 11.91
N THR A 204 8.01 9.44 12.26
CA THR A 204 9.11 9.58 11.31
C THR A 204 9.71 8.23 10.93
N LYS A 205 10.58 8.21 9.93
CA LYS A 205 11.39 7.02 9.63
C LYS A 205 12.28 6.60 10.79
N LEU A 206 12.77 7.57 11.56
CA LEU A 206 13.58 7.31 12.74
C LEU A 206 12.78 6.67 13.87
N ASP A 207 11.52 7.07 14.04
CA ASP A 207 10.59 6.46 15.01
C ASP A 207 10.30 4.99 14.65
N LEU A 208 10.12 4.66 13.37
CA LEU A 208 9.98 3.25 12.95
C LEU A 208 11.22 2.42 13.27
N ASN A 209 12.41 2.98 13.04
CA ASN A 209 13.66 2.30 13.38
C ASN A 209 13.84 2.15 14.91
N ALA A 210 13.45 3.18 15.68
CA ALA A 210 13.45 3.12 17.15
C ALA A 210 12.47 2.06 17.65
N TYR A 211 11.27 2.00 17.08
CA TYR A 211 10.26 0.98 17.41
C TYR A 211 10.83 -0.43 17.26
N ARG A 212 11.54 -0.71 16.15
CA ARG A 212 12.16 -2.02 15.91
C ARG A 212 13.31 -2.32 16.85
N ARG A 213 14.04 -1.30 17.36
CA ARG A 213 15.06 -1.51 18.40
C ARG A 213 14.43 -1.85 19.76
N VAL A 214 13.30 -1.22 20.08
CA VAL A 214 12.54 -1.46 21.32
C VAL A 214 11.80 -2.80 21.26
N HIS A 215 11.32 -3.18 20.08
CA HIS A 215 10.56 -4.41 19.84
C HIS A 215 11.30 -5.32 18.84
N PRO A 216 12.29 -6.10 19.29
CA PRO A 216 13.10 -6.95 18.41
C PRO A 216 12.32 -8.12 17.80
N ASP A 217 11.12 -8.39 18.30
CA ASP A 217 10.18 -9.41 17.80
C ASP A 217 9.38 -8.93 16.58
N VAL A 218 9.51 -7.66 16.16
CA VAL A 218 8.91 -7.17 14.89
C VAL A 218 9.58 -7.90 13.72
N PRO A 219 8.83 -8.66 12.93
CA PRO A 219 9.39 -9.41 11.82
C PRO A 219 9.93 -8.48 10.72
N ARG A 220 10.84 -9.00 9.92
CA ARG A 220 11.45 -8.26 8.80
C ARG A 220 11.09 -8.92 7.48
N ASN A 221 10.70 -8.09 6.52
CA ASN A 221 10.53 -8.53 5.14
C ASN A 221 11.84 -8.29 4.39
N GLU A 222 12.50 -9.35 3.97
CA GLU A 222 13.75 -9.31 3.21
C GLU A 222 13.62 -8.44 1.94
N VAL A 223 12.49 -8.54 1.23
CA VAL A 223 12.22 -7.69 0.07
C VAL A 223 12.29 -6.20 0.41
N SER A 224 11.71 -5.81 1.54
CA SER A 224 11.75 -4.42 1.99
C SER A 224 13.13 -3.97 2.44
N ASP A 225 13.96 -4.88 2.92
CA ASP A 225 15.34 -4.58 3.32
C ASP A 225 16.25 -4.42 2.09
N LEU A 226 16.06 -5.23 1.04
CA LEU A 226 16.86 -5.22 -0.18
C LEU A 226 16.44 -4.10 -1.15
N LEU A 227 15.15 -3.98 -1.42
CA LEU A 227 14.63 -3.05 -2.43
C LEU A 227 14.10 -1.71 -1.85
N HIS A 228 14.13 -1.53 -0.53
CA HIS A 228 13.60 -0.34 0.16
C HIS A 228 12.12 -0.03 -0.13
N MET A 229 11.37 -1.03 -0.61
CA MET A 229 9.93 -0.98 -0.87
C MET A 229 9.25 -2.29 -0.45
N SER A 230 7.93 -2.32 -0.37
CA SER A 230 7.23 -3.56 0.00
C SER A 230 7.30 -4.66 -1.06
N GLY A 231 7.55 -4.31 -2.32
CA GLY A 231 7.50 -5.26 -3.44
C GLY A 231 6.10 -5.83 -3.74
N GLU A 232 5.07 -5.37 -3.04
CA GLU A 232 3.69 -5.88 -3.18
C GLU A 232 3.04 -5.48 -4.52
N CYS A 233 3.46 -4.33 -5.10
CA CYS A 233 2.90 -3.83 -6.35
C CYS A 233 4.00 -3.30 -7.28
N LEU A 234 4.31 -4.07 -8.31
CA LEU A 234 5.30 -3.70 -9.33
C LEU A 234 4.61 -3.26 -10.62
N CYS A 235 3.66 -2.32 -10.52
CA CYS A 235 2.94 -1.84 -11.71
C CYS A 235 3.81 -0.99 -12.66
N GLY A 236 5.00 -0.56 -12.26
CA GLY A 236 5.93 0.20 -13.09
C GLY A 236 5.60 1.68 -13.27
N ALA A 237 4.48 2.17 -12.71
CA ALA A 237 4.05 3.56 -12.92
C ALA A 237 5.05 4.59 -12.38
N PHE A 238 5.75 4.26 -11.31
CA PHE A 238 6.74 5.10 -10.65
C PHE A 238 8.13 4.44 -10.57
N ALA A 239 8.37 3.44 -11.40
CA ALA A 239 9.66 2.80 -11.44
C ALA A 239 10.77 3.84 -11.69
N HIS A 240 11.89 3.69 -11.02
CA HIS A 240 13.10 4.46 -11.30
C HIS A 240 13.96 3.78 -12.36
N SER A 241 14.92 4.50 -12.91
CA SER A 241 15.86 3.92 -13.87
C SER A 241 16.68 2.82 -13.18
N GLY A 242 16.75 1.64 -13.79
CA GLY A 242 17.47 0.49 -13.25
C GLY A 242 16.68 -0.36 -12.25
N GLU A 243 15.47 0.01 -11.86
CA GLU A 243 14.69 -0.74 -10.86
C GLU A 243 14.43 -2.21 -11.29
N LEU A 244 14.17 -2.46 -12.56
CA LEU A 244 13.98 -3.83 -13.05
C LEU A 244 15.27 -4.66 -12.97
N ASP A 245 16.43 -4.03 -13.11
CA ASP A 245 17.70 -4.71 -12.97
C ASP A 245 18.04 -4.98 -11.49
N GLU A 246 17.69 -4.07 -10.58
CA GLU A 246 17.76 -4.32 -9.13
C GLU A 246 16.82 -5.49 -8.72
N ILE A 247 15.60 -5.52 -9.28
CA ILE A 247 14.68 -6.63 -9.05
C ILE A 247 15.26 -7.93 -9.61
N ALA A 248 15.92 -7.88 -10.76
CA ALA A 248 16.51 -9.07 -11.38
C ALA A 248 17.69 -9.63 -10.59
N GLU A 249 18.43 -8.79 -9.88
CA GLU A 249 19.54 -9.20 -9.02
C GLU A 249 19.06 -10.05 -7.83
N TRP A 250 17.97 -9.62 -7.18
CA TRP A 250 17.49 -10.23 -5.95
C TRP A 250 16.29 -11.18 -6.16
N PHE A 251 15.49 -10.92 -7.17
CA PHE A 251 14.23 -11.62 -7.46
C PHE A 251 14.10 -11.92 -8.95
N PRO A 252 15.00 -12.77 -9.50
CA PRO A 252 15.11 -12.99 -10.94
C PRO A 252 13.83 -13.55 -11.58
N GLU A 253 13.05 -14.35 -10.85
CA GLU A 253 11.78 -14.90 -11.34
C GLU A 253 10.76 -13.77 -11.57
N THR A 254 10.63 -12.84 -10.65
CA THR A 254 9.74 -11.67 -10.79
C THR A 254 10.15 -10.79 -11.97
N ALA A 255 11.47 -10.56 -12.15
CA ALA A 255 11.96 -9.80 -13.29
C ALA A 255 11.71 -10.54 -14.62
N ALA A 256 11.83 -11.87 -14.63
CA ALA A 256 11.52 -12.68 -15.80
C ALA A 256 10.04 -12.60 -16.18
N GLU A 257 9.12 -12.65 -15.20
CA GLU A 257 7.68 -12.44 -15.42
C GLU A 257 7.38 -11.07 -16.04
N ILE A 258 8.01 -10.00 -15.52
CA ILE A 258 7.84 -8.65 -16.06
C ILE A 258 8.36 -8.58 -17.50
N ARG A 259 9.55 -9.13 -17.79
CA ARG A 259 10.12 -9.16 -19.13
C ARG A 259 9.27 -9.99 -20.11
N ALA A 260 8.76 -11.13 -19.67
CA ALA A 260 7.84 -11.92 -20.49
C ALA A 260 6.56 -11.14 -20.83
N LEU A 261 6.03 -10.36 -19.86
CA LEU A 261 4.88 -9.51 -20.11
C LEU A 261 5.21 -8.33 -21.06
N GLU A 262 6.43 -7.78 -21.02
CA GLU A 262 6.89 -6.79 -22.01
C GLU A 262 6.84 -7.35 -23.44
N GLU A 263 7.34 -8.58 -23.65
CA GLU A 263 7.29 -9.26 -24.95
C GLU A 263 5.85 -9.50 -25.41
N GLU A 264 4.98 -9.96 -24.51
CA GLU A 264 3.56 -10.16 -24.83
C GLU A 264 2.86 -8.86 -25.22
N VAL A 265 3.07 -7.78 -24.48
CA VAL A 265 2.51 -6.46 -24.80
C VAL A 265 3.01 -5.97 -26.16
N ARG A 266 4.30 -6.16 -26.44
CA ARG A 266 4.90 -5.79 -27.73
C ARG A 266 4.31 -6.62 -28.88
N ALA A 267 4.21 -7.93 -28.72
CA ALA A 267 3.65 -8.84 -29.71
C ALA A 267 2.18 -8.60 -30.00
N SER A 268 1.42 -8.15 -28.99
CA SER A 268 -0.01 -7.87 -29.13
C SER A 268 -0.33 -6.61 -29.95
N GLY A 269 0.61 -5.69 -30.11
CA GLY A 269 0.42 -4.43 -30.81
C GLY A 269 -0.60 -3.46 -30.16
N VAL A 270 -1.00 -3.71 -28.91
CA VAL A 270 -2.04 -2.91 -28.21
C VAL A 270 -1.55 -1.54 -27.74
N ALA A 271 -0.24 -1.30 -27.76
CA ALA A 271 0.35 -0.08 -27.24
C ALA A 271 1.50 0.41 -28.13
N PRO A 272 1.78 1.72 -28.13
CA PRO A 272 2.94 2.25 -28.83
C PRO A 272 4.25 1.72 -28.18
N PRO A 273 5.35 1.64 -28.97
CA PRO A 273 6.60 0.98 -28.55
C PRO A 273 7.14 1.41 -27.17
N GLU A 274 7.06 2.69 -26.87
CA GLU A 274 7.53 3.24 -25.59
C GLU A 274 6.75 2.70 -24.39
N ARG A 275 5.47 2.37 -24.56
CA ARG A 275 4.62 1.80 -23.52
C ARG A 275 4.66 0.27 -23.43
N CYS A 276 5.44 -0.38 -24.31
CA CYS A 276 5.70 -1.81 -24.23
C CYS A 276 6.83 -2.14 -23.24
N LYS A 277 7.44 -1.12 -22.63
CA LYS A 277 8.50 -1.29 -21.63
C LYS A 277 7.98 -0.96 -20.23
N TRP A 278 8.21 -1.85 -19.28
CA TRP A 278 7.91 -1.60 -17.88
C TRP A 278 8.76 -0.43 -17.35
N GLY A 279 8.17 0.42 -16.54
CA GLY A 279 8.88 1.59 -16.03
C GLY A 279 9.21 2.67 -17.05
N TRP A 280 8.62 2.63 -18.25
CA TRP A 280 8.88 3.59 -19.35
C TRP A 280 8.68 5.06 -18.95
N GLY A 281 7.89 5.31 -17.89
CA GLY A 281 7.61 6.64 -17.35
C GLY A 281 8.62 7.13 -16.33
N ALA A 282 9.72 6.38 -16.07
CA ALA A 282 10.75 6.76 -15.11
C ALA A 282 11.24 8.19 -15.30
N GLY A 283 11.19 8.99 -14.24
CA GLY A 283 11.63 10.40 -14.23
C GLY A 283 10.81 11.39 -15.07
N LYS A 284 9.68 10.95 -15.70
CA LYS A 284 8.90 11.82 -16.57
C LYS A 284 7.86 12.58 -15.75
N GLN A 285 6.73 12.48 -15.60
CA GLN A 285 5.74 13.41 -15.03
C GLN A 285 5.20 13.00 -13.66
N ARG A 286 4.87 13.97 -12.80
CA ARG A 286 4.06 13.73 -11.61
C ARG A 286 2.64 13.30 -12.02
N PRO A 287 2.04 12.33 -11.32
CA PRO A 287 0.66 11.94 -11.56
C PRO A 287 -0.27 13.09 -11.15
N SER A 288 -1.33 13.28 -11.93
CA SER A 288 -2.40 14.23 -11.59
C SER A 288 -3.20 13.78 -10.36
N ARG A 289 -3.19 12.47 -10.08
CA ARG A 289 -3.93 11.86 -8.97
C ARG A 289 -3.23 10.56 -8.52
N VAL A 290 -3.04 10.40 -7.22
CA VAL A 290 -2.40 9.24 -6.62
C VAL A 290 -3.30 8.65 -5.55
N GLY A 291 -3.28 7.33 -5.41
CA GLY A 291 -4.09 6.62 -4.45
C GLY A 291 -3.52 6.70 -3.02
N ASP A 292 -4.40 6.59 -2.04
CA ASP A 292 -4.09 6.81 -0.62
C ASP A 292 -3.07 5.82 -0.02
N LEU A 293 -2.86 4.66 -0.65
CA LEU A 293 -1.97 3.61 -0.17
C LEU A 293 -0.65 3.47 -0.97
N CYS A 294 -0.37 4.38 -1.89
CA CYS A 294 0.81 4.30 -2.78
C CYS A 294 1.98 5.19 -2.31
N SER A 295 2.42 5.00 -1.07
CA SER A 295 3.46 5.82 -0.44
C SER A 295 4.87 5.60 -0.98
N SER A 296 5.24 4.36 -1.24
CA SER A 296 6.60 4.03 -1.69
C SER A 296 6.94 4.66 -3.04
N CYS A 297 5.97 4.68 -3.95
CA CYS A 297 6.13 5.29 -5.26
C CYS A 297 6.31 6.81 -5.16
N ASP A 298 5.60 7.48 -4.25
CA ASP A 298 5.70 8.93 -4.06
C ASP A 298 7.06 9.34 -3.50
N ALA A 299 7.52 8.67 -2.44
CA ALA A 299 8.82 8.96 -1.81
C ALA A 299 9.97 8.83 -2.81
N ARG A 300 9.94 7.82 -3.68
CA ARG A 300 10.93 7.63 -4.73
C ARG A 300 10.87 8.73 -5.78
N PHE A 301 9.67 9.12 -6.19
CA PHE A 301 9.50 10.18 -7.18
C PHE A 301 10.02 11.53 -6.68
N ASP A 302 9.76 11.87 -5.41
CA ASP A 302 10.26 13.09 -4.78
C ASP A 302 11.79 13.06 -4.62
N ALA A 303 12.36 11.90 -4.23
CA ALA A 303 13.81 11.70 -4.12
C ALA A 303 14.53 11.89 -5.48
N LEU A 304 13.98 11.35 -6.56
CA LEU A 304 14.52 11.47 -7.91
C LEU A 304 14.54 12.94 -8.41
N ARG A 305 13.66 13.79 -7.90
CA ARG A 305 13.60 15.21 -8.27
C ARG A 305 14.45 16.13 -7.40
N GLY A 306 15.13 15.59 -6.39
CA GLY A 306 15.88 16.41 -5.43
C GLY A 306 14.98 17.26 -4.52
N GLU A 307 13.70 16.92 -4.40
CA GLU A 307 12.72 17.61 -3.55
C GLU A 307 12.63 16.99 -2.14
N ALA A 308 13.47 16.01 -1.85
CA ALA A 308 13.65 15.49 -0.49
C ALA A 308 14.48 16.50 0.30
N ALA A 309 13.82 17.31 1.10
CA ALA A 309 14.43 18.21 2.08
C ALA A 309 14.84 17.46 3.35
#